data_ec449ab85e4c4443c4fabf23716cc828
#
_entry.id   ec449ab85e4c4443c4fabf23716cc828
#
_cell.length_a   1.000
_cell.length_b   1.000
_cell.length_c   1.000
_cell.angle_alpha   90.00
_cell.angle_beta   90.00
_cell.angle_gamma   90.00
#
_symmetry.space_group_name_H-M   'P 1'
#
loop_
_entity.id
_entity.type
_entity.pdbx_description
1 polymer ?
#
loop_
_entity_poly.entity_id
_entity_poly.type
_entity_poly.pdbx_seq_one_letter_code
_entity_poly.pdbx_strand_id
1 'polypeptide(L)'
;MAAEETEVLLIGPPKPVIVNGLEEVFKLIRFADVKDRNKFFAEIAPRLRAIACSASEERIDAALMERFPRLEIVSSFAVGYDHIDTKWAAAHSVTVTNTPDVLTEEVADTALGLLLCTVREFPQAERYLRAGKWPQKGYPLSKATLRDRTVGMVGMKS
;
A
#
# COMPACT_ATOMS: atom_id res chain seq x y z
N MET A 1 15.37 -16.98 32.37
CA MET A 1 15.82 -16.04 31.33
C MET A 1 14.57 -15.40 30.78
N ALA A 2 14.39 -14.08 30.91
CA ALA A 2 13.32 -13.38 30.23
C ALA A 2 13.52 -13.61 28.72
N ALA A 3 12.45 -14.00 28.01
CA ALA A 3 12.50 -14.09 26.55
C ALA A 3 12.91 -12.69 26.04
N GLU A 4 13.97 -12.64 25.25
CA GLU A 4 14.42 -11.38 24.63
C GLU A 4 13.27 -10.89 23.75
N GLU A 5 12.75 -9.73 24.08
CA GLU A 5 11.58 -9.15 23.39
C GLU A 5 11.95 -8.90 21.92
N THR A 6 11.23 -9.53 20.99
CA THR A 6 11.55 -9.43 19.56
C THR A 6 11.36 -7.99 19.08
N GLU A 7 12.41 -7.40 18.51
CA GLU A 7 12.37 -6.06 17.93
C GLU A 7 11.81 -6.12 16.50
N VAL A 8 10.87 -5.22 16.21
CA VAL A 8 10.23 -5.05 14.90
C VAL A 8 10.46 -3.63 14.40
N LEU A 9 11.06 -3.49 13.23
CA LEU A 9 11.23 -2.19 12.57
C LEU A 9 9.98 -1.83 11.75
N LEU A 10 9.33 -0.72 12.09
CA LEU A 10 8.21 -0.18 11.32
C LEU A 10 8.70 0.84 10.30
N ILE A 11 8.48 0.54 9.03
CA ILE A 11 8.80 1.40 7.88
C ILE A 11 7.50 1.88 7.23
N GLY A 12 7.38 3.18 7.05
CA GLY A 12 6.19 3.84 6.51
C GLY A 12 5.32 4.51 7.57
N PRO A 13 4.16 5.07 7.18
CA PRO A 13 3.31 5.83 8.10
C PRO A 13 2.79 4.96 9.24
N PRO A 14 2.90 5.43 10.50
CA PRO A 14 2.49 4.69 11.69
C PRO A 14 0.96 4.69 11.83
N LYS A 15 0.29 3.76 11.15
CA LYS A 15 -1.18 3.60 11.28
C LYS A 15 -1.51 3.03 12.66
N PRO A 16 -2.49 3.60 13.40
CA PRO A 16 -2.81 3.16 14.76
C PRO A 16 -3.08 1.66 14.90
N VAL A 17 -3.77 1.06 13.94
CA VAL A 17 -4.08 -0.39 13.95
C VAL A 17 -2.81 -1.25 13.89
N ILE A 18 -1.77 -0.82 13.18
CA ILE A 18 -0.49 -1.52 13.09
C ILE A 18 0.31 -1.30 14.37
N VAL A 19 0.43 -0.04 14.78
CA VAL A 19 1.23 0.35 15.95
C VAL A 19 0.72 -0.32 17.21
N ASN A 20 -0.58 -0.19 17.50
CA ASN A 20 -1.16 -0.76 18.71
C ASN A 20 -1.02 -2.28 18.75
N GLY A 21 -1.31 -2.97 17.64
CA GLY A 21 -1.19 -4.43 17.60
C GLY A 21 0.25 -4.94 17.71
N LEU A 22 1.22 -4.21 17.17
CA LEU A 22 2.62 -4.60 17.31
C LEU A 22 3.19 -4.29 18.69
N GLU A 23 2.86 -3.16 19.30
CA GLU A 23 3.32 -2.75 20.62
C GLU A 23 2.77 -3.63 21.76
N GLU A 24 1.66 -4.37 21.54
CA GLU A 24 1.14 -5.35 22.49
C GLU A 24 2.04 -6.59 22.67
N VAL A 25 2.83 -6.92 21.62
CA VAL A 25 3.56 -8.22 21.57
C VAL A 25 5.05 -8.04 21.34
N PHE A 26 5.48 -6.95 20.71
CA PHE A 26 6.84 -6.73 20.24
C PHE A 26 7.38 -5.38 20.70
N LYS A 27 8.70 -5.27 20.74
CA LYS A 27 9.36 -3.97 20.86
C LYS A 27 9.41 -3.28 19.52
N LEU A 28 8.54 -2.28 19.33
CA LEU A 28 8.43 -1.55 18.08
C LEU A 28 9.49 -0.46 17.96
N ILE A 29 10.21 -0.47 16.83
CA ILE A 29 11.20 0.54 16.47
C ILE A 29 10.63 1.32 15.27
N ARG A 30 10.44 2.64 15.40
CA ARG A 30 9.85 3.49 14.37
C ARG A 30 10.94 4.17 13.55
N PHE A 31 10.88 3.99 12.24
CA PHE A 31 11.86 4.56 11.32
C PHE A 31 11.64 6.06 11.01
N ALA A 32 10.41 6.54 11.17
CA ALA A 32 10.00 7.89 10.75
C ALA A 32 10.81 9.04 11.36
N ASP A 33 11.39 8.85 12.57
CA ASP A 33 12.03 9.90 13.36
C ASP A 33 13.57 9.89 13.28
N VAL A 34 14.13 9.08 12.36
CA VAL A 34 15.58 8.83 12.32
C VAL A 34 16.32 9.88 11.49
N LYS A 35 17.22 10.63 12.11
CA LYS A 35 18.05 11.65 11.44
C LYS A 35 19.26 11.05 10.68
N ASP A 36 19.93 10.07 11.28
CA ASP A 36 21.08 9.36 10.68
C ASP A 36 20.73 7.89 10.45
N ARG A 37 20.31 7.60 9.24
CA ARG A 37 19.87 6.26 8.82
C ARG A 37 20.97 5.21 8.94
N ASN A 38 22.19 5.56 8.58
CA ASN A 38 23.29 4.58 8.56
C ASN A 38 23.69 4.16 9.97
N LYS A 39 23.81 5.12 10.88
CA LYS A 39 24.11 4.86 12.29
C LYS A 39 23.00 4.05 12.93
N PHE A 40 21.75 4.44 12.69
CA PHE A 40 20.57 3.75 13.22
C PHE A 40 20.50 2.29 12.76
N PHE A 41 20.65 2.02 11.47
CA PHE A 41 20.62 0.65 10.95
C PHE A 41 21.77 -0.19 11.50
N ALA A 42 22.98 0.37 11.61
CA ALA A 42 24.12 -0.33 12.20
C ALA A 42 23.86 -0.72 13.66
N GLU A 43 23.15 0.12 14.41
CA GLU A 43 22.82 -0.14 15.83
C GLU A 43 21.80 -1.28 15.98
N ILE A 44 20.78 -1.35 15.14
CA ILE A 44 19.72 -2.36 15.26
C ILE A 44 20.04 -3.66 14.50
N ALA A 45 20.94 -3.62 13.51
CA ALA A 45 21.24 -4.74 12.61
C ALA A 45 21.54 -6.08 13.33
N PRO A 46 22.30 -6.13 14.43
CA PRO A 46 22.66 -7.41 15.06
C PRO A 46 21.46 -8.15 15.70
N ARG A 47 20.35 -7.44 15.97
CA ARG A 47 19.22 -7.98 16.73
C ARG A 47 17.89 -7.95 15.98
N LEU A 48 17.78 -7.17 14.88
CA LEU A 48 16.52 -7.04 14.14
C LEU A 48 16.16 -8.35 13.41
N ARG A 49 14.95 -8.85 13.68
CA ARG A 49 14.42 -10.07 13.09
C ARG A 49 13.21 -9.84 12.19
N ALA A 50 12.53 -8.71 12.32
CA ALA A 50 11.29 -8.44 11.59
C ALA A 50 11.20 -6.99 11.11
N ILE A 51 10.66 -6.82 9.89
CA ILE A 51 10.25 -5.53 9.35
C ILE A 51 8.74 -5.57 9.16
N ALA A 52 8.02 -4.61 9.75
CA ALA A 52 6.65 -4.31 9.41
C ALA A 52 6.63 -3.08 8.50
N CYS A 53 5.90 -3.13 7.40
CA CYS A 53 5.78 -1.99 6.51
C CYS A 53 4.34 -1.75 6.08
N SER A 54 4.03 -0.50 5.75
CA SER A 54 2.80 -0.12 5.07
C SER A 54 3.15 0.45 3.70
N ALA A 55 2.15 0.61 2.83
CA ALA A 55 2.37 1.25 1.53
C ALA A 55 3.04 2.61 1.74
N SER A 56 4.29 2.74 1.31
CA SER A 56 5.14 3.92 1.44
C SER A 56 6.01 4.07 0.20
N GLU A 57 6.66 5.20 0.06
CA GLU A 57 7.68 5.43 -0.98
C GLU A 57 8.99 4.70 -0.68
N GLU A 58 9.19 4.26 0.55
CA GLU A 58 10.39 3.51 0.96
C GLU A 58 10.36 2.09 0.39
N ARG A 59 11.42 1.72 -0.31
CA ARG A 59 11.59 0.37 -0.86
C ARG A 59 12.26 -0.53 0.17
N ILE A 60 11.75 -1.74 0.27
CA ILE A 60 12.35 -2.84 1.04
C ILE A 60 13.12 -3.70 0.03
N ASP A 61 14.20 -3.14 -0.49
CA ASP A 61 15.05 -3.79 -1.49
C ASP A 61 16.14 -4.68 -0.86
N ALA A 62 16.89 -5.36 -1.72
CA ALA A 62 18.01 -6.20 -1.31
C ALA A 62 19.00 -5.42 -0.43
N ALA A 63 19.35 -4.18 -0.83
CA ALA A 63 20.33 -3.37 -0.12
C ALA A 63 19.91 -2.98 1.30
N LEU A 64 18.60 -2.83 1.53
CA LEU A 64 18.06 -2.62 2.86
C LEU A 64 18.06 -3.91 3.67
N MET A 65 17.57 -5.00 3.11
CA MET A 65 17.43 -6.28 3.81
C MET A 65 18.79 -6.89 4.18
N GLU A 66 19.80 -6.77 3.32
CA GLU A 66 21.18 -7.20 3.58
C GLU A 66 21.81 -6.57 4.83
N ARG A 67 21.32 -5.40 5.26
CA ARG A 67 21.80 -4.77 6.50
C ARG A 67 21.44 -5.53 7.76
N PHE A 68 20.46 -6.43 7.69
CA PHE A 68 19.89 -7.13 8.84
C PHE A 68 20.16 -8.64 8.76
N PRO A 69 21.31 -9.12 9.21
CA PRO A 69 21.72 -10.52 9.04
C PRO A 69 20.84 -11.53 9.78
N ARG A 70 19.99 -11.08 10.67
CA ARG A 70 19.02 -11.91 11.40
C ARG A 70 17.58 -11.72 10.94
N LEU A 71 17.36 -11.01 9.81
CA LEU A 71 16.02 -10.78 9.28
C LEU A 71 15.35 -12.11 8.88
N GLU A 72 14.17 -12.37 9.39
CA GLU A 72 13.39 -13.58 9.16
C GLU A 72 12.09 -13.30 8.40
N ILE A 73 11.51 -12.09 8.60
CA ILE A 73 10.21 -11.75 8.02
C ILE A 73 10.09 -10.27 7.65
N VAL A 74 9.45 -10.02 6.52
CA VAL A 74 8.93 -8.72 6.10
C VAL A 74 7.41 -8.82 5.97
N SER A 75 6.66 -8.13 6.82
CA SER A 75 5.20 -8.13 6.81
C SER A 75 4.66 -6.81 6.29
N SER A 76 3.93 -6.85 5.18
CA SER A 76 3.36 -5.68 4.53
C SER A 76 1.87 -5.52 4.83
N PHE A 77 1.47 -4.39 5.39
CA PHE A 77 0.08 -3.98 5.51
C PHE A 77 -0.38 -3.30 4.21
N ALA A 78 -0.36 -4.07 3.13
CA ALA A 78 -0.81 -3.65 1.80
C ALA A 78 -1.16 -4.88 0.96
N VAL A 79 -2.01 -4.69 -0.05
CA VAL A 79 -2.31 -5.72 -1.05
C VAL A 79 -1.13 -5.89 -2.00
N GLY A 80 -0.66 -4.79 -2.58
CA GLY A 80 0.52 -4.77 -3.44
C GLY A 80 1.82 -4.85 -2.65
N TYR A 81 2.80 -5.54 -3.21
CA TYR A 81 4.13 -5.74 -2.62
C TYR A 81 5.29 -5.42 -3.58
N ASP A 82 5.03 -4.61 -4.61
CA ASP A 82 6.03 -4.23 -5.63
C ASP A 82 7.20 -3.40 -5.05
N HIS A 83 7.02 -2.87 -3.85
CA HIS A 83 8.06 -2.16 -3.09
C HIS A 83 9.01 -3.10 -2.34
N ILE A 84 8.75 -4.42 -2.32
CA ILE A 84 9.57 -5.42 -1.64
C ILE A 84 10.28 -6.30 -2.67
N ASP A 85 11.58 -6.50 -2.52
CA ASP A 85 12.32 -7.46 -3.34
C ASP A 85 12.08 -8.90 -2.85
N THR A 86 10.97 -9.46 -3.29
CA THR A 86 10.56 -10.82 -2.92
C THR A 86 11.48 -11.91 -3.46
N LYS A 87 12.21 -11.63 -4.54
CA LYS A 87 13.18 -12.59 -5.12
C LYS A 87 14.40 -12.72 -4.22
N TRP A 88 14.92 -11.59 -3.79
CA TRP A 88 16.03 -11.58 -2.83
C TRP A 88 15.61 -12.22 -1.50
N ALA A 89 14.44 -11.86 -0.97
CA ALA A 89 13.91 -12.42 0.27
C ALA A 89 13.80 -13.96 0.22
N ALA A 90 13.23 -14.49 -0.86
CA ALA A 90 13.11 -15.95 -1.06
C ALA A 90 14.48 -16.65 -1.12
N ALA A 91 15.46 -16.03 -1.79
CA ALA A 91 16.81 -16.58 -1.89
C ALA A 91 17.57 -16.60 -0.55
N HIS A 92 17.18 -15.75 0.41
CA HIS A 92 17.80 -15.60 1.73
C HIS A 92 16.93 -16.12 2.88
N SER A 93 15.90 -16.92 2.59
CA SER A 93 14.98 -17.50 3.59
C SER A 93 14.23 -16.46 4.42
N VAL A 94 14.01 -15.26 3.89
CA VAL A 94 13.19 -14.23 4.51
C VAL A 94 11.73 -14.40 4.04
N THR A 95 10.82 -14.60 4.98
CA THR A 95 9.40 -14.71 4.70
C THR A 95 8.81 -13.34 4.35
N VAL A 96 8.04 -13.25 3.27
CA VAL A 96 7.29 -12.02 2.94
C VAL A 96 5.81 -12.30 3.04
N THR A 97 5.07 -11.46 3.76
CA THR A 97 3.61 -11.53 3.88
C THR A 97 2.96 -10.21 3.48
N ASN A 98 1.74 -10.29 2.97
CA ASN A 98 0.92 -9.14 2.60
C ASN A 98 -0.54 -9.37 3.04
N THR A 99 -1.43 -8.41 2.74
CA THR A 99 -2.87 -8.51 3.03
C THR A 99 -3.66 -8.64 1.71
N PRO A 100 -3.72 -9.83 1.09
CA PRO A 100 -4.45 -10.03 -0.16
C PRO A 100 -5.95 -9.93 0.05
N ASP A 101 -6.70 -9.66 -1.03
CA ASP A 101 -8.16 -9.73 -1.17
C ASP A 101 -9.00 -8.79 -0.29
N VAL A 102 -8.38 -7.99 0.59
CA VAL A 102 -9.11 -7.13 1.54
C VAL A 102 -9.77 -5.90 0.90
N LEU A 103 -9.45 -5.58 -0.36
CA LEU A 103 -9.96 -4.40 -1.08
C LEU A 103 -10.61 -4.74 -2.43
N THR A 104 -10.83 -6.01 -2.73
CA THR A 104 -11.27 -6.46 -4.06
C THR A 104 -12.60 -5.85 -4.46
N GLU A 105 -13.58 -5.88 -3.57
CA GLU A 105 -14.92 -5.33 -3.83
C GLU A 105 -14.90 -3.81 -4.00
N GLU A 106 -14.19 -3.10 -3.13
CA GLU A 106 -14.06 -1.63 -3.21
C GLU A 106 -13.35 -1.18 -4.49
N VAL A 107 -12.35 -1.93 -4.93
CA VAL A 107 -11.64 -1.65 -6.19
C VAL A 107 -12.54 -1.93 -7.39
N ALA A 108 -13.32 -3.02 -7.35
CA ALA A 108 -14.28 -3.35 -8.41
C ALA A 108 -15.36 -2.28 -8.55
N ASP A 109 -15.97 -1.87 -7.46
CA ASP A 109 -16.98 -0.80 -7.42
C ASP A 109 -16.40 0.54 -7.90
N THR A 110 -15.19 0.87 -7.46
CA THR A 110 -14.49 2.09 -7.89
C THR A 110 -14.22 2.06 -9.39
N ALA A 111 -13.76 0.94 -9.93
CA ALA A 111 -13.50 0.79 -11.36
C ALA A 111 -14.78 0.96 -12.18
N LEU A 112 -15.89 0.36 -11.74
CA LEU A 112 -17.22 0.53 -12.36
C LEU A 112 -17.68 1.98 -12.28
N GLY A 113 -17.55 2.60 -11.11
CA GLY A 113 -17.90 4.00 -10.88
C GLY A 113 -17.14 4.96 -11.80
N LEU A 114 -15.82 4.77 -11.94
CA LEU A 114 -14.98 5.56 -12.83
C LEU A 114 -15.33 5.34 -14.31
N LEU A 115 -15.64 4.11 -14.70
CA LEU A 115 -16.09 3.78 -16.03
C LEU A 115 -17.40 4.52 -16.38
N LEU A 116 -18.39 4.48 -15.48
CA LEU A 116 -19.66 5.21 -15.65
C LEU A 116 -19.44 6.72 -15.65
N CYS A 117 -18.65 7.26 -14.75
CA CYS A 117 -18.29 8.67 -14.71
C CYS A 117 -17.67 9.15 -16.01
N THR A 118 -16.79 8.33 -16.60
CA THR A 118 -16.10 8.64 -17.86
C THR A 118 -17.06 8.59 -19.06
N VAL A 119 -17.81 7.50 -19.22
CA VAL A 119 -18.68 7.30 -20.37
C VAL A 119 -19.89 8.23 -20.34
N ARG A 120 -20.44 8.52 -19.15
CA ARG A 120 -21.63 9.37 -18.98
C ARG A 120 -21.31 10.81 -18.64
N GLU A 121 -20.04 11.16 -18.49
CA GLU A 121 -19.56 12.52 -18.20
C GLU A 121 -20.16 13.12 -16.90
N PHE A 122 -20.41 12.28 -15.86
CA PHE A 122 -21.04 12.74 -14.63
C PHE A 122 -20.28 13.89 -13.96
N PRO A 123 -18.94 13.87 -13.80
CA PRO A 123 -18.23 14.98 -13.19
C PRO A 123 -18.30 16.29 -13.99
N GLN A 124 -18.43 16.19 -15.32
CA GLN A 124 -18.57 17.34 -16.20
C GLN A 124 -19.98 17.94 -16.08
N ALA A 125 -21.01 17.08 -16.10
CA ALA A 125 -22.39 17.49 -15.94
C ALA A 125 -22.64 18.13 -14.56
N GLU A 126 -22.04 17.58 -13.51
CA GLU A 126 -22.10 18.11 -12.14
C GLU A 126 -21.48 19.52 -12.05
N ARG A 127 -20.27 19.72 -12.61
CA ARG A 127 -19.63 21.05 -12.66
C ARG A 127 -20.45 22.06 -13.45
N TYR A 128 -21.09 21.65 -14.55
CA TYR A 128 -21.97 22.47 -15.36
C TYR A 128 -23.19 22.95 -14.58
N LEU A 129 -23.80 22.04 -13.83
CA LEU A 129 -24.96 22.33 -12.97
C LEU A 129 -24.59 23.31 -11.84
N ARG A 130 -23.49 23.05 -11.12
CA ARG A 130 -22.99 23.95 -10.05
C ARG A 130 -22.59 25.32 -10.55
N ALA A 131 -22.17 25.44 -11.78
CA ALA A 131 -21.88 26.73 -12.40
C ALA A 131 -23.15 27.53 -12.78
N GLY A 132 -24.35 27.05 -12.42
CA GLY A 132 -25.63 27.72 -12.68
C GLY A 132 -26.01 27.80 -14.17
N LYS A 133 -25.43 26.96 -15.00
CA LYS A 133 -25.64 27.00 -16.47
C LYS A 133 -26.91 26.29 -16.94
N TRP A 134 -27.43 25.38 -16.11
CA TRP A 134 -28.62 24.57 -16.45
C TRP A 134 -29.86 25.38 -16.82
N PRO A 135 -30.24 26.47 -16.12
CA PRO A 135 -31.42 27.26 -16.48
C PRO A 135 -31.31 27.93 -17.86
N GLN A 136 -30.07 28.16 -18.33
CA GLN A 136 -29.82 28.80 -19.64
C GLN A 136 -29.84 27.76 -20.78
N LYS A 137 -29.24 26.60 -20.51
CA LYS A 137 -29.15 25.51 -21.48
C LYS A 137 -28.88 24.20 -20.75
N GLY A 138 -29.63 23.15 -21.08
CA GLY A 138 -29.36 21.79 -20.57
C GLY A 138 -27.96 21.29 -20.96
N TYR A 139 -27.37 20.44 -20.09
CA TYR A 139 -26.10 19.80 -20.41
C TYR A 139 -26.28 18.90 -21.65
N PRO A 140 -25.35 18.88 -22.61
CA PRO A 140 -25.43 18.01 -23.77
C PRO A 140 -25.51 16.53 -23.37
N LEU A 141 -26.27 15.75 -24.10
CA LEU A 141 -26.31 14.31 -23.89
C LEU A 141 -24.92 13.70 -24.15
N SER A 142 -24.48 12.81 -23.27
CA SER A 142 -23.24 12.07 -23.49
C SER A 142 -23.31 11.27 -24.79
N LYS A 143 -22.25 11.32 -25.59
CA LYS A 143 -22.17 10.66 -26.90
C LYS A 143 -21.99 9.15 -26.82
N ALA A 144 -21.80 8.60 -25.62
CA ALA A 144 -21.47 7.21 -25.39
C ALA A 144 -22.33 6.55 -24.33
N THR A 145 -22.60 5.27 -24.53
CA THR A 145 -23.20 4.36 -23.56
C THR A 145 -22.30 3.12 -23.45
N LEU A 146 -22.50 2.30 -22.42
CA LEU A 146 -21.78 1.01 -22.29
C LEU A 146 -22.41 -0.10 -23.13
N ARG A 147 -23.64 0.12 -23.65
CA ARG A 147 -24.33 -0.90 -24.44
C ARG A 147 -23.54 -1.18 -25.72
N ASP A 148 -23.41 -2.46 -26.05
CA ASP A 148 -22.75 -2.96 -27.26
C ASP A 148 -21.27 -2.51 -27.39
N ARG A 149 -20.58 -2.33 -26.26
CA ARG A 149 -19.18 -1.96 -26.22
C ARG A 149 -18.33 -3.01 -25.55
N THR A 150 -17.10 -3.14 -26.04
CA THR A 150 -16.07 -3.93 -25.40
C THR A 150 -15.28 -3.02 -24.45
N VAL A 151 -15.08 -3.47 -23.21
CA VAL A 151 -14.25 -2.81 -22.21
C VAL A 151 -12.99 -3.63 -22.03
N GLY A 152 -11.83 -3.01 -22.31
CA GLY A 152 -10.53 -3.62 -22.05
C GLY A 152 -10.09 -3.30 -20.62
N MET A 153 -9.64 -4.31 -19.88
CA MET A 153 -9.03 -4.15 -18.56
C MET A 153 -7.55 -4.47 -18.60
N VAL A 154 -6.72 -3.57 -18.07
CA VAL A 154 -5.27 -3.74 -17.96
C VAL A 154 -4.89 -3.83 -16.49
N GLY A 155 -4.04 -4.77 -16.14
CA GLY A 155 -3.57 -4.94 -14.75
C GLY A 155 -4.48 -5.78 -13.87
N MET A 156 -5.41 -6.55 -14.46
CA MET A 156 -6.20 -7.51 -13.71
C MET A 156 -5.27 -8.65 -13.25
N LYS A 157 -5.07 -8.75 -11.95
CA LYS A 157 -4.44 -9.93 -11.32
C LYS A 157 -5.55 -10.85 -10.83
N SER A 158 -5.45 -12.11 -11.16
CA SER A 158 -6.20 -13.20 -10.53
C SER A 158 -5.64 -13.50 -9.15
#